data_bbffbebe10044829f26f51c1cf1be72b
#
_entry.id   bbffbebe10044829f26f51c1cf1be72b
#
_cell.length_a   1.000
_cell.length_b   1.000
_cell.length_c   1.000
_cell.angle_alpha   90.00
_cell.angle_beta   90.00
_cell.angle_gamma   90.00
#
_symmetry.space_group_name_H-M   'P 1'
#
loop_
_entity.id
_entity.type
_entity.pdbx_description
1 polymer ?
#
loop_
_entity_poly.entity_id
_entity_poly.type
_entity_poly.pdbx_seq_one_letter_code
_entity_poly.pdbx_strand_id
1 'polypeptide(L)'
;EGPIKVLFEGLYRISWRPLTPEDQENPFGTDAFPKVVVTPLPIMRNDGPETEALVRATKEILAEYAHTNKKLTPEILSAVSALRDPGQLADTILPLLKIEYPKKQEALELADPGQRLEKVYEFLNTEMERVSMERRIKSRVKDQMDKNQREYYLSEQIKAINKEMGREDDPQAEIAELEQMLKAKNMPEEAREKGMSELKKLRMMAPASAEYAIVRNRSGCFSIRKSTSF
;
A
#
# COMPACT_ATOMS: atom_id res chain seq x y z
N GLU A 1 -31.24 6.78 -24.71
CA GLU A 1 -31.67 6.09 -23.49
C GLU A 1 -30.45 5.85 -22.61
N GLY A 2 -30.45 6.42 -21.40
CA GLY A 2 -29.33 6.28 -20.44
C GLY A 2 -29.48 5.01 -19.57
N PRO A 3 -28.45 4.65 -18.80
CA PRO A 3 -28.53 3.50 -17.90
C PRO A 3 -29.60 3.71 -16.83
N ILE A 4 -30.46 2.72 -16.67
CA ILE A 4 -31.48 2.70 -15.62
C ILE A 4 -30.79 2.36 -14.30
N LYS A 5 -30.94 3.22 -13.29
CA LYS A 5 -30.49 2.94 -11.92
C LYS A 5 -31.64 2.32 -11.15
N VAL A 6 -31.42 1.13 -10.61
CA VAL A 6 -32.40 0.41 -9.78
C VAL A 6 -31.83 0.32 -8.37
N LEU A 7 -32.65 0.68 -7.38
CA LEU A 7 -32.36 0.50 -5.96
C LEU A 7 -33.11 -0.76 -5.48
N PHE A 8 -32.37 -1.67 -4.85
CA PHE A 8 -32.95 -2.86 -4.23
C PHE A 8 -32.80 -2.75 -2.72
N GLU A 9 -33.88 -3.05 -2.01
CA GLU A 9 -33.89 -3.13 -0.55
C GLU A 9 -34.19 -4.59 -0.14
N GLY A 10 -33.31 -5.17 0.68
CA GLY A 10 -33.51 -6.52 1.23
C GLY A 10 -34.46 -6.46 2.41
N LEU A 11 -35.54 -7.22 2.39
CA LEU A 11 -36.55 -7.26 3.44
C LEU A 11 -36.28 -8.34 4.51
N TYR A 12 -35.86 -9.53 4.08
CA TYR A 12 -35.55 -10.66 4.95
C TYR A 12 -34.58 -11.64 4.30
N ARG A 13 -33.96 -12.49 5.11
CA ARG A 13 -33.03 -13.52 4.65
C ARG A 13 -33.80 -14.75 4.20
N ILE A 14 -33.29 -15.33 3.13
CA ILE A 14 -33.81 -16.56 2.54
C ILE A 14 -32.67 -17.52 2.25
N SER A 15 -32.95 -18.83 2.32
CA SER A 15 -32.20 -19.82 1.56
C SER A 15 -32.93 -20.13 0.29
N TRP A 16 -32.23 -20.52 -0.77
CA TRP A 16 -32.83 -20.87 -2.03
C TRP A 16 -32.17 -22.13 -2.61
N ARG A 17 -32.94 -22.85 -3.39
CA ARG A 17 -32.46 -23.95 -4.23
C ARG A 17 -33.07 -23.86 -5.61
N PRO A 18 -32.41 -24.41 -6.64
CA PRO A 18 -33.07 -24.59 -7.95
C PRO A 18 -34.34 -25.40 -7.84
N LEU A 19 -35.30 -25.15 -8.73
CA LEU A 19 -36.46 -25.98 -8.88
C LEU A 19 -36.02 -27.38 -9.37
N THR A 20 -36.51 -28.41 -8.70
CA THR A 20 -36.43 -29.79 -9.19
C THR A 20 -37.64 -30.10 -10.06
N PRO A 21 -37.61 -31.17 -10.90
CA PRO A 21 -38.76 -31.59 -11.68
C PRO A 21 -40.02 -31.86 -10.84
N GLU A 22 -39.84 -32.24 -9.58
CA GLU A 22 -40.93 -32.50 -8.61
C GLU A 22 -41.62 -31.22 -8.12
N ASP A 23 -40.92 -30.08 -8.14
CA ASP A 23 -41.46 -28.78 -7.74
C ASP A 23 -42.24 -28.08 -8.87
N GLN A 24 -42.22 -28.61 -10.08
CA GLN A 24 -42.86 -27.98 -11.23
C GLN A 24 -44.26 -28.51 -11.41
N GLU A 25 -45.28 -27.69 -11.15
CA GLU A 25 -46.68 -27.99 -11.51
C GLU A 25 -46.85 -28.09 -13.03
N ASN A 26 -45.97 -27.50 -13.81
CA ASN A 26 -45.98 -27.54 -15.26
C ASN A 26 -44.57 -27.69 -15.85
N PRO A 27 -44.05 -28.92 -16.05
CA PRO A 27 -42.68 -29.17 -16.52
C PRO A 27 -42.42 -28.69 -17.97
N PHE A 28 -43.43 -28.27 -18.71
CA PHE A 28 -43.31 -27.77 -20.07
C PHE A 28 -43.52 -26.24 -20.20
N GLY A 29 -43.60 -25.55 -19.09
CA GLY A 29 -43.71 -24.08 -19.09
C GLY A 29 -42.42 -23.43 -19.63
N THR A 30 -42.49 -22.77 -20.77
CA THR A 30 -41.41 -21.97 -21.37
C THR A 30 -41.28 -20.64 -20.63
N ASP A 31 -40.98 -20.70 -19.33
CA ASP A 31 -40.73 -19.48 -18.57
C ASP A 31 -39.35 -18.92 -18.93
N ALA A 32 -39.34 -17.72 -19.41
CA ALA A 32 -38.11 -17.00 -19.81
C ALA A 32 -37.19 -16.64 -18.62
N PHE A 33 -37.63 -16.93 -17.39
CA PHE A 33 -36.90 -16.57 -16.16
C PHE A 33 -36.57 -17.80 -15.31
N PRO A 34 -35.35 -17.87 -14.72
CA PRO A 34 -35.02 -18.93 -13.77
C PRO A 34 -35.89 -18.80 -12.51
N LYS A 35 -36.55 -19.91 -12.13
CA LYS A 35 -37.34 -20.00 -10.90
C LYS A 35 -36.55 -20.76 -9.83
N VAL A 36 -36.76 -20.40 -8.58
CA VAL A 36 -36.13 -21.03 -7.42
C VAL A 36 -37.14 -21.26 -6.31
N VAL A 37 -36.92 -22.29 -5.50
CA VAL A 37 -37.66 -22.49 -4.26
C VAL A 37 -36.99 -21.68 -3.17
N VAL A 38 -37.74 -20.86 -2.48
CA VAL A 38 -37.28 -19.95 -1.44
C VAL A 38 -37.80 -20.43 -0.09
N THR A 39 -36.90 -20.51 0.90
CA THR A 39 -37.26 -20.82 2.27
C THR A 39 -36.79 -19.63 3.16
N PRO A 40 -37.73 -18.91 3.81
CA PRO A 40 -37.34 -17.85 4.75
C PRO A 40 -36.54 -18.42 5.92
N LEU A 41 -35.44 -17.74 6.28
CA LEU A 41 -34.66 -18.08 7.47
C LEU A 41 -35.33 -17.52 8.72
N PRO A 42 -35.36 -18.28 9.83
CA PRO A 42 -35.93 -17.79 11.09
C PRO A 42 -35.12 -16.59 11.61
N ILE A 43 -35.84 -15.62 12.18
CA ILE A 43 -35.22 -14.50 12.88
C ILE A 43 -34.80 -15.01 14.26
N MET A 44 -33.49 -15.15 14.45
CA MET A 44 -32.91 -15.46 15.76
C MET A 44 -32.74 -14.17 16.55
N ARG A 45 -33.00 -14.23 17.86
CA ARG A 45 -32.67 -13.13 18.79
C ARG A 45 -31.60 -13.62 19.75
N ASN A 46 -30.59 -12.78 19.91
CA ASN A 46 -29.51 -13.03 20.85
C ASN A 46 -29.30 -11.76 21.71
N ASP A 47 -29.99 -11.72 22.85
CA ASP A 47 -30.04 -10.56 23.75
C ASP A 47 -29.13 -10.77 24.99
N GLY A 48 -28.03 -11.50 24.86
CA GLY A 48 -27.09 -11.75 25.91
C GLY A 48 -26.18 -10.56 26.25
N PRO A 49 -25.63 -10.48 27.47
CA PRO A 49 -24.70 -9.40 27.85
C PRO A 49 -23.43 -9.35 27.00
N GLU A 50 -23.00 -10.47 26.48
CA GLU A 50 -21.88 -10.54 25.53
C GLU A 50 -22.22 -9.83 24.21
N THR A 51 -23.44 -10.02 23.72
CA THR A 51 -23.93 -9.37 22.50
C THR A 51 -24.06 -7.86 22.69
N GLU A 52 -24.51 -7.40 23.86
CA GLU A 52 -24.55 -5.97 24.17
C GLU A 52 -23.15 -5.35 24.22
N ALA A 53 -22.19 -6.06 24.80
CA ALA A 53 -20.79 -5.61 24.82
C ALA A 53 -20.22 -5.53 23.38
N LEU A 54 -20.52 -6.53 22.54
CA LEU A 54 -20.09 -6.57 21.14
C LEU A 54 -20.71 -5.44 20.32
N VAL A 55 -22.01 -5.14 20.52
CA VAL A 55 -22.70 -3.99 19.89
C VAL A 55 -21.96 -2.69 20.22
N ARG A 56 -21.58 -2.50 21.49
CA ARG A 56 -20.87 -1.31 21.94
C ARG A 56 -19.47 -1.21 21.31
N ALA A 57 -18.69 -2.29 21.40
CA ALA A 57 -17.35 -2.35 20.81
C ALA A 57 -17.38 -2.13 19.29
N THR A 58 -18.38 -2.69 18.59
CA THR A 58 -18.54 -2.49 17.15
C THR A 58 -18.83 -1.03 16.78
N LYS A 59 -19.64 -0.34 17.58
CA LYS A 59 -19.91 1.09 17.38
C LYS A 59 -18.68 1.95 17.60
N GLU A 60 -17.90 1.65 18.63
CA GLU A 60 -16.66 2.37 18.95
C GLU A 60 -15.64 2.24 17.80
N ILE A 61 -15.37 1.03 17.34
CA ILE A 61 -14.43 0.81 16.25
C ILE A 61 -14.94 1.38 14.91
N LEU A 62 -16.26 1.38 14.67
CA LEU A 62 -16.85 2.03 13.50
C LEU A 62 -16.65 3.55 13.53
N ALA A 63 -16.83 4.17 14.70
CA ALA A 63 -16.57 5.60 14.84
C ALA A 63 -15.11 5.96 14.55
N GLU A 64 -14.18 5.14 15.01
CA GLU A 64 -12.76 5.29 14.69
C GLU A 64 -12.48 5.08 13.18
N TYR A 65 -13.07 4.05 12.57
CA TYR A 65 -12.97 3.79 11.15
C TYR A 65 -13.52 4.95 10.30
N ALA A 66 -14.56 5.63 10.76
CA ALA A 66 -15.17 6.77 10.07
C ALA A 66 -14.18 7.93 9.87
N HIS A 67 -13.27 8.17 10.81
CA HIS A 67 -12.22 9.17 10.64
C HIS A 67 -11.29 8.88 9.46
N THR A 68 -11.27 7.65 8.99
CA THR A 68 -10.43 7.20 7.89
C THR A 68 -11.17 7.07 6.57
N ASN A 69 -12.50 6.94 6.63
CA ASN A 69 -13.34 6.66 5.46
C ASN A 69 -14.34 7.79 5.20
N LYS A 70 -14.05 8.61 4.20
CA LYS A 70 -14.90 9.76 3.80
C LYS A 70 -16.33 9.39 3.36
N LYS A 71 -16.64 8.10 3.17
CA LYS A 71 -17.99 7.64 2.82
C LYS A 71 -18.91 7.53 4.05
N LEU A 72 -18.33 7.48 5.25
CA LEU A 72 -19.07 7.45 6.49
C LEU A 72 -19.38 8.89 6.93
N THR A 73 -20.56 9.36 6.56
CA THR A 73 -21.02 10.69 6.96
C THR A 73 -21.53 10.70 8.40
N PRO A 74 -21.56 11.85 9.08
CA PRO A 74 -22.10 11.97 10.44
C PRO A 74 -23.54 11.45 10.55
N GLU A 75 -24.35 11.60 9.50
CA GLU A 75 -25.73 11.12 9.46
C GLU A 75 -25.79 9.58 9.53
N ILE A 76 -24.91 8.90 8.78
CA ILE A 76 -24.81 7.43 8.81
C ILE A 76 -24.38 6.97 10.21
N LEU A 77 -23.38 7.64 10.81
CA LEU A 77 -22.92 7.30 12.17
C LEU A 77 -24.01 7.51 13.21
N SER A 78 -24.79 8.58 13.10
CA SER A 78 -25.93 8.83 13.98
C SER A 78 -26.98 7.75 13.83
N ALA A 79 -27.35 7.36 12.61
CA ALA A 79 -28.29 6.28 12.34
C ALA A 79 -27.82 4.95 12.94
N VAL A 80 -26.53 4.58 12.71
CA VAL A 80 -25.95 3.35 13.25
C VAL A 80 -25.88 3.38 14.79
N SER A 81 -25.58 4.52 15.40
CA SER A 81 -25.52 4.66 16.86
C SER A 81 -26.85 4.40 17.55
N ALA A 82 -27.96 4.68 16.86
CA ALA A 82 -29.30 4.44 17.37
C ALA A 82 -29.73 2.96 17.35
N LEU A 83 -29.09 2.13 16.52
CA LEU A 83 -29.41 0.71 16.40
C LEU A 83 -28.98 -0.04 17.67
N ARG A 84 -29.87 -0.90 18.18
CA ARG A 84 -29.60 -1.78 19.34
C ARG A 84 -29.57 -3.25 18.95
N ASP A 85 -30.31 -3.60 17.91
CA ASP A 85 -30.35 -4.97 17.39
C ASP A 85 -29.02 -5.34 16.71
N PRO A 86 -28.34 -6.42 17.14
CA PRO A 86 -27.04 -6.81 16.60
C PRO A 86 -27.11 -7.19 15.11
N GLY A 87 -28.22 -7.77 14.69
CA GLY A 87 -28.44 -8.16 13.31
C GLY A 87 -28.58 -6.95 12.39
N GLN A 88 -29.42 -6.00 12.77
CA GLN A 88 -29.58 -4.74 12.00
C GLN A 88 -28.27 -3.94 11.97
N LEU A 89 -27.54 -3.94 13.09
CA LEU A 89 -26.25 -3.27 13.18
C LEU A 89 -25.24 -3.89 12.18
N ALA A 90 -25.10 -5.21 12.18
CA ALA A 90 -24.23 -5.92 11.27
C ALA A 90 -24.60 -5.67 9.80
N ASP A 91 -25.90 -5.76 9.48
CA ASP A 91 -26.41 -5.59 8.11
C ASP A 91 -26.25 -4.16 7.62
N THR A 92 -26.30 -3.17 8.51
CA THR A 92 -26.08 -1.76 8.14
C THR A 92 -24.59 -1.44 7.94
N ILE A 93 -23.70 -2.04 8.73
CA ILE A 93 -22.27 -1.77 8.66
C ILE A 93 -21.62 -2.49 7.47
N LEU A 94 -21.98 -3.74 7.22
CA LEU A 94 -21.34 -4.60 6.22
C LEU A 94 -21.23 -3.98 4.81
N PRO A 95 -22.24 -3.31 4.25
CA PRO A 95 -22.15 -2.62 2.97
C PRO A 95 -21.14 -1.46 2.95
N LEU A 96 -20.90 -0.83 4.11
CA LEU A 96 -20.02 0.33 4.24
C LEU A 96 -18.54 -0.05 4.22
N LEU A 97 -18.23 -1.33 4.47
CA LEU A 97 -16.87 -1.85 4.49
C LEU A 97 -16.34 -2.09 3.08
N LYS A 98 -15.04 -1.79 2.89
CA LYS A 98 -14.33 -2.04 1.64
C LYS A 98 -13.76 -3.45 1.58
N ILE A 99 -14.62 -4.45 1.71
CA ILE A 99 -14.26 -5.85 1.64
C ILE A 99 -14.82 -6.49 0.38
N GLU A 100 -14.26 -7.62 -0.02
CA GLU A 100 -14.66 -8.38 -1.19
C GLU A 100 -16.05 -9.00 -1.03
N TYR A 101 -16.78 -9.18 -2.13
CA TYR A 101 -18.12 -9.76 -2.12
C TYR A 101 -18.21 -11.15 -1.46
N PRO A 102 -17.26 -12.09 -1.66
CA PRO A 102 -17.32 -13.38 -0.99
C PRO A 102 -17.36 -13.27 0.53
N LYS A 103 -16.60 -12.36 1.12
CA LYS A 103 -16.60 -12.10 2.58
C LYS A 103 -17.92 -11.49 3.05
N LYS A 104 -18.54 -10.64 2.23
CA LYS A 104 -19.88 -10.10 2.53
C LYS A 104 -20.94 -11.22 2.51
N GLN A 105 -20.82 -12.14 1.56
CA GLN A 105 -21.68 -13.28 1.45
C GLN A 105 -21.52 -14.23 2.65
N GLU A 106 -20.27 -14.49 3.07
CA GLU A 106 -19.97 -15.26 4.28
C GLU A 106 -20.71 -14.72 5.51
N ALA A 107 -20.65 -13.40 5.74
CA ALA A 107 -21.38 -12.77 6.82
C ALA A 107 -22.90 -12.82 6.64
N LEU A 108 -23.41 -12.72 5.41
CA LEU A 108 -24.82 -12.81 5.10
C LEU A 108 -25.40 -14.19 5.39
N GLU A 109 -24.63 -15.25 5.21
CA GLU A 109 -25.00 -16.65 5.46
C GLU A 109 -25.12 -17.00 6.94
N LEU A 110 -24.52 -16.21 7.83
CA LEU A 110 -24.65 -16.38 9.27
C LEU A 110 -26.07 -16.00 9.73
N ALA A 111 -26.87 -17.02 10.08
CA ALA A 111 -28.24 -16.82 10.56
C ALA A 111 -28.30 -16.16 11.94
N ASP A 112 -27.36 -16.51 12.84
CA ASP A 112 -27.24 -15.93 14.18
C ASP A 112 -26.77 -14.46 14.11
N PRO A 113 -27.54 -13.51 14.68
CA PRO A 113 -27.18 -12.09 14.65
C PRO A 113 -25.89 -11.76 15.42
N GLY A 114 -25.63 -12.50 16.52
CA GLY A 114 -24.43 -12.31 17.33
C GLY A 114 -23.18 -12.72 16.57
N GLN A 115 -23.18 -13.93 16.00
CA GLN A 115 -22.05 -14.43 15.18
C GLN A 115 -21.81 -13.54 13.96
N ARG A 116 -22.87 -13.05 13.36
CA ARG A 116 -22.76 -12.12 12.22
C ARG A 116 -22.13 -10.79 12.63
N LEU A 117 -22.53 -10.23 13.77
CA LEU A 117 -21.93 -9.01 14.29
C LEU A 117 -20.47 -9.22 14.68
N GLU A 118 -20.13 -10.37 15.27
CA GLU A 118 -18.75 -10.76 15.56
C GLU A 118 -17.90 -10.79 14.28
N LYS A 119 -18.44 -11.37 13.21
CA LYS A 119 -17.77 -11.40 11.92
C LYS A 119 -17.56 -10.00 11.32
N VAL A 120 -18.55 -9.12 11.45
CA VAL A 120 -18.42 -7.72 11.03
C VAL A 120 -17.39 -6.98 11.88
N TYR A 121 -17.31 -7.25 13.17
CA TYR A 121 -16.29 -6.71 14.06
C TYR A 121 -14.88 -7.15 13.66
N GLU A 122 -14.69 -8.44 13.32
CA GLU A 122 -13.42 -8.94 12.77
C GLU A 122 -13.02 -8.21 11.48
N PHE A 123 -13.97 -8.02 10.56
CA PHE A 123 -13.72 -7.28 9.33
C PHE A 123 -13.34 -5.83 9.57
N LEU A 124 -14.00 -5.16 10.52
CA LEU A 124 -13.66 -3.80 10.92
C LEU A 124 -12.24 -3.71 11.47
N ASN A 125 -11.85 -4.62 12.36
CA ASN A 125 -10.48 -4.68 12.88
C ASN A 125 -9.45 -4.85 11.76
N THR A 126 -9.67 -5.79 10.86
CA THR A 126 -8.80 -6.05 9.71
C THR A 126 -8.66 -4.81 8.83
N GLU A 127 -9.76 -4.10 8.56
CA GLU A 127 -9.74 -2.87 7.79
C GLU A 127 -9.01 -1.74 8.51
N MET A 128 -9.15 -1.61 9.82
CA MET A 128 -8.42 -0.64 10.63
C MET A 128 -6.91 -0.89 10.61
N GLU A 129 -6.49 -2.15 10.76
CA GLU A 129 -5.09 -2.53 10.64
C GLU A 129 -4.53 -2.21 9.25
N ARG A 130 -5.28 -2.53 8.20
CA ARG A 130 -4.90 -2.21 6.82
C ARG A 130 -4.72 -0.71 6.61
N VAL A 131 -5.67 0.11 7.06
CA VAL A 131 -5.60 1.56 6.94
C VAL A 131 -4.44 2.14 7.74
N SER A 132 -4.19 1.62 8.95
CA SER A 132 -3.07 2.05 9.78
C SER A 132 -1.73 1.73 9.10
N MET A 133 -1.61 0.55 8.51
CA MET A 133 -0.43 0.14 7.76
C MET A 133 -0.21 1.01 6.51
N GLU A 134 -1.27 1.29 5.74
CA GLU A 134 -1.20 2.21 4.60
C GLU A 134 -0.73 3.62 5.00
N ARG A 135 -1.21 4.15 6.12
CA ARG A 135 -0.76 5.45 6.66
C ARG A 135 0.72 5.43 7.00
N ARG A 136 1.19 4.38 7.68
CA ARG A 136 2.61 4.22 8.05
C ARG A 136 3.50 4.13 6.81
N ILE A 137 3.07 3.40 5.77
CA ILE A 137 3.80 3.31 4.51
C ILE A 137 3.85 4.67 3.82
N LYS A 138 2.72 5.37 3.70
CA LYS A 138 2.65 6.70 3.09
C LYS A 138 3.53 7.73 3.82
N SER A 139 3.51 7.72 5.16
CA SER A 139 4.39 8.59 5.95
C SER A 139 5.86 8.30 5.66
N ARG A 140 6.27 7.02 5.70
CA ARG A 140 7.65 6.62 5.43
C ARG A 140 8.13 7.01 4.03
N VAL A 141 7.26 6.82 3.02
CA VAL A 141 7.57 7.22 1.64
C VAL A 141 7.73 8.73 1.54
N LYS A 142 6.83 9.48 2.17
CA LYS A 142 6.93 10.95 2.22
C LYS A 142 8.24 11.41 2.86
N ASP A 143 8.56 10.86 4.05
CA ASP A 143 9.79 11.21 4.77
C ASP A 143 11.04 10.91 3.92
N GLN A 144 11.02 9.81 3.16
CA GLN A 144 12.13 9.47 2.27
C GLN A 144 12.22 10.43 1.08
N MET A 145 11.07 10.80 0.49
CA MET A 145 11.04 11.79 -0.60
C MET A 145 11.55 13.15 -0.13
N ASP A 146 11.13 13.61 1.06
CA ASP A 146 11.56 14.89 1.64
C ASP A 146 13.07 14.89 1.90
N LYS A 147 13.64 13.77 2.38
CA LYS A 147 15.09 13.60 2.54
C LYS A 147 15.82 13.69 1.20
N ASN A 148 15.39 12.90 0.21
CA ASN A 148 16.01 12.88 -1.12
C ASN A 148 15.98 14.28 -1.78
N GLN A 149 14.85 14.99 -1.65
CA GLN A 149 14.71 16.34 -2.18
C GLN A 149 15.65 17.33 -1.48
N ARG A 150 15.79 17.20 -0.16
CA ARG A 150 16.72 18.02 0.61
C ARG A 150 18.19 17.74 0.25
N GLU A 151 18.55 16.47 0.09
CA GLU A 151 19.90 16.07 -0.34
C GLU A 151 20.21 16.59 -1.74
N TYR A 152 19.26 16.49 -2.67
CA TYR A 152 19.40 17.06 -4.01
C TYR A 152 19.62 18.58 -3.96
N TYR A 153 18.78 19.30 -3.20
CA TYR A 153 18.91 20.75 -3.06
C TYR A 153 20.26 21.16 -2.47
N LEU A 154 20.72 20.48 -1.43
CA LEU A 154 22.04 20.73 -0.82
C LEU A 154 23.17 20.42 -1.81
N SER A 155 23.08 19.36 -2.58
CA SER A 155 24.06 19.03 -3.62
C SER A 155 24.15 20.12 -4.68
N GLU A 156 23.01 20.65 -5.16
CA GLU A 156 22.98 21.74 -6.12
C GLU A 156 23.55 23.05 -5.55
N GLN A 157 23.25 23.33 -4.26
CA GLN A 157 23.89 24.48 -3.58
C GLN A 157 25.41 24.34 -3.50
N ILE A 158 25.91 23.15 -3.17
CA ILE A 158 27.37 22.90 -3.12
C ILE A 158 28.00 23.10 -4.50
N LYS A 159 27.35 22.61 -5.58
CA LYS A 159 27.82 22.83 -6.96
C LYS A 159 27.87 24.32 -7.31
N ALA A 160 26.80 25.07 -6.98
CA ALA A 160 26.76 26.51 -7.22
C ALA A 160 27.87 27.27 -6.46
N ILE A 161 28.05 26.93 -5.19
CA ILE A 161 29.13 27.56 -4.36
C ILE A 161 30.51 27.22 -4.92
N ASN A 162 30.79 25.98 -5.30
CA ASN A 162 32.05 25.58 -5.89
C ASN A 162 32.34 26.34 -7.20
N LYS A 163 31.29 26.53 -8.02
CA LYS A 163 31.39 27.32 -9.26
C LYS A 163 31.72 28.81 -8.98
N GLU A 164 31.06 29.42 -7.99
CA GLU A 164 31.33 30.81 -7.57
C GLU A 164 32.75 30.99 -6.97
N MET A 165 33.23 29.95 -6.28
CA MET A 165 34.60 29.92 -5.72
C MET A 165 35.68 29.68 -6.79
N GLY A 166 35.30 29.52 -8.06
CA GLY A 166 36.24 29.22 -9.15
C GLY A 166 36.89 27.84 -9.06
N ARG A 167 36.32 26.96 -8.24
CA ARG A 167 36.72 25.57 -8.16
C ARG A 167 35.94 24.77 -9.26
N GLU A 168 36.38 24.92 -10.48
CA GLU A 168 35.83 24.15 -11.63
C GLU A 168 36.14 22.65 -11.56
N ASP A 169 36.93 22.22 -10.60
CA ASP A 169 37.27 20.82 -10.40
C ASP A 169 36.12 20.11 -9.70
N ASP A 170 35.16 19.60 -10.45
CA ASP A 170 34.25 18.57 -9.97
C ASP A 170 35.08 17.29 -9.72
N PRO A 171 35.28 16.86 -8.48
CA PRO A 171 36.09 15.68 -8.18
C PRO A 171 35.56 14.42 -8.88
N GLN A 172 34.26 14.40 -9.23
CA GLN A 172 33.67 13.29 -9.96
C GLN A 172 33.97 13.35 -11.46
N ALA A 173 34.00 14.55 -12.04
CA ALA A 173 34.40 14.72 -13.43
C ALA A 173 35.88 14.35 -13.61
N GLU A 174 36.74 14.78 -12.71
CA GLU A 174 38.16 14.42 -12.73
C GLU A 174 38.40 12.91 -12.60
N ILE A 175 37.68 12.24 -11.69
CA ILE A 175 37.74 10.78 -11.56
C ILE A 175 37.27 10.07 -12.83
N ALA A 176 36.22 10.60 -13.50
CA ALA A 176 35.72 10.04 -14.75
C ALA A 176 36.73 10.21 -15.88
N GLU A 177 37.42 11.35 -15.98
CA GLU A 177 38.51 11.58 -16.94
C GLU A 177 39.70 10.64 -16.69
N LEU A 178 40.13 10.49 -15.45
CA LEU A 178 41.17 9.56 -15.06
C LEU A 178 40.79 8.10 -15.40
N GLU A 179 39.54 7.72 -15.23
CA GLU A 179 39.05 6.39 -15.58
C GLU A 179 39.10 6.16 -17.11
N GLN A 180 38.70 7.16 -17.89
CA GLN A 180 38.78 7.10 -19.37
C GLN A 180 40.22 7.03 -19.83
N MET A 181 41.13 7.82 -19.24
CA MET A 181 42.54 7.78 -19.57
C MET A 181 43.18 6.41 -19.24
N LEU A 182 42.82 5.80 -18.11
CA LEU A 182 43.29 4.46 -17.77
C LEU A 182 42.79 3.38 -18.70
N LYS A 183 41.55 3.48 -19.19
CA LYS A 183 40.97 2.54 -20.17
C LYS A 183 41.57 2.70 -21.58
N ALA A 184 41.86 3.92 -21.97
CA ALA A 184 42.40 4.21 -23.30
C ALA A 184 43.90 3.86 -23.44
N LYS A 185 44.64 3.74 -22.33
CA LYS A 185 46.07 3.56 -22.34
C LYS A 185 46.46 2.08 -22.44
N ASN A 186 47.39 1.78 -23.32
CA ASN A 186 47.93 0.43 -23.46
C ASN A 186 48.94 0.16 -22.34
N MET A 187 48.51 -0.60 -21.30
CA MET A 187 49.32 -0.94 -20.12
C MET A 187 49.07 -2.38 -19.73
N PRO A 188 50.04 -2.99 -18.99
CA PRO A 188 49.86 -4.35 -18.47
C PRO A 188 48.58 -4.48 -17.61
N GLU A 189 47.93 -5.63 -17.67
CA GLU A 189 46.67 -5.92 -16.97
C GLU A 189 46.75 -5.66 -15.46
N GLU A 190 47.85 -6.11 -14.83
CA GLU A 190 48.10 -5.87 -13.41
C GLU A 190 48.17 -4.37 -13.02
N ALA A 191 48.74 -3.52 -13.89
CA ALA A 191 48.82 -2.10 -13.67
C ALA A 191 47.44 -1.43 -13.83
N ARG A 192 46.61 -1.93 -14.77
CA ARG A 192 45.26 -1.48 -15.00
C ARG A 192 44.36 -1.79 -13.82
N GLU A 193 44.41 -3.03 -13.31
CA GLU A 193 43.65 -3.46 -12.14
C GLU A 193 43.98 -2.63 -10.89
N LYS A 194 45.28 -2.40 -10.66
CA LYS A 194 45.73 -1.53 -9.56
C LYS A 194 45.24 -0.09 -9.72
N GLY A 195 45.34 0.47 -10.91
CA GLY A 195 44.83 1.82 -11.21
C GLY A 195 43.34 1.96 -10.96
N MET A 196 42.55 1.00 -11.45
CA MET A 196 41.09 0.96 -11.22
C MET A 196 40.72 0.78 -9.75
N SER A 197 41.50 -0.01 -8.99
CA SER A 197 41.31 -0.17 -7.55
C SER A 197 41.57 1.14 -6.79
N GLU A 198 42.62 1.88 -7.16
CA GLU A 198 42.93 3.17 -6.54
C GLU A 198 41.86 4.25 -6.88
N LEU A 199 41.35 4.27 -8.12
CA LEU A 199 40.25 5.15 -8.52
C LEU A 199 38.96 4.83 -7.74
N LYS A 200 38.69 3.54 -7.51
CA LYS A 200 37.53 3.13 -6.70
C LYS A 200 37.65 3.61 -5.25
N LYS A 201 38.85 3.60 -4.68
CA LYS A 201 39.11 4.16 -3.34
C LYS A 201 38.93 5.68 -3.36
N LEU A 202 39.44 6.38 -4.36
CA LEU A 202 39.33 7.81 -4.51
C LEU A 202 37.85 8.26 -4.59
N ARG A 203 37.00 7.48 -5.25
CA ARG A 203 35.55 7.75 -5.34
C ARG A 203 34.83 7.64 -3.98
N MET A 204 35.36 6.83 -3.06
CA MET A 204 34.81 6.63 -1.72
C MET A 204 35.36 7.60 -0.66
N MET A 205 36.43 8.31 -0.97
CA MET A 205 37.08 9.24 -0.02
C MET A 205 36.42 10.62 -0.08
N ALA A 206 36.42 11.30 1.08
CA ALA A 206 35.98 12.70 1.12
C ALA A 206 37.03 13.59 0.42
N PRO A 207 36.65 14.45 -0.53
CA PRO A 207 37.59 15.30 -1.29
C PRO A 207 38.44 16.26 -0.43
N ALA A 208 37.97 16.55 0.78
CA ALA A 208 38.66 17.41 1.74
C ALA A 208 39.74 16.68 2.61
N SER A 209 39.92 15.38 2.45
CA SER A 209 40.88 14.62 3.24
C SER A 209 42.29 14.73 2.68
N ALA A 210 43.32 14.78 3.56
CA ALA A 210 44.71 14.79 3.15
C ALA A 210 45.08 13.53 2.37
N GLU A 211 44.44 12.40 2.65
CA GLU A 211 44.63 11.15 1.97
C GLU A 211 44.13 11.20 0.51
N TYR A 212 43.05 11.96 0.26
CA TYR A 212 42.49 12.15 -1.08
C TYR A 212 43.56 12.74 -2.02
N ALA A 213 44.28 13.77 -1.60
CA ALA A 213 45.32 14.41 -2.39
C ALA A 213 46.47 13.42 -2.74
N ILE A 214 46.86 12.56 -1.78
CA ILE A 214 47.89 11.54 -2.00
C ILE A 214 47.46 10.49 -3.00
N VAL A 215 46.25 9.95 -2.84
CA VAL A 215 45.71 8.92 -3.75
C VAL A 215 45.45 9.51 -5.13
N ARG A 216 44.97 10.77 -5.24
CA ARG A 216 44.81 11.53 -6.50
C ARG A 216 46.13 11.65 -7.26
N ASN A 217 47.17 12.12 -6.59
CA ASN A 217 48.50 12.26 -7.20
C ASN A 217 49.07 10.91 -7.64
N ARG A 218 48.84 9.86 -6.87
CA ARG A 218 49.26 8.49 -7.19
C ARG A 218 48.51 7.94 -8.40
N SER A 219 47.21 8.16 -8.49
CA SER A 219 46.38 7.79 -9.64
C SER A 219 46.77 8.58 -10.89
N GLY A 220 47.12 9.86 -10.75
CA GLY A 220 47.66 10.70 -11.83
C GLY A 220 49.00 10.18 -12.36
N CYS A 221 49.89 9.66 -11.52
CA CYS A 221 51.17 9.06 -11.93
C CYS A 221 50.97 7.85 -12.86
N PHE A 222 49.94 7.05 -12.67
CA PHE A 222 49.62 5.94 -13.60
C PHE A 222 49.19 6.46 -14.97
N SER A 223 48.62 7.66 -15.05
CA SER A 223 48.20 8.28 -16.31
C SER A 223 49.36 8.97 -17.04
N ILE A 224 50.33 9.50 -16.34
CA ILE A 224 51.38 10.38 -16.88
C ILE A 224 52.67 9.62 -17.29
N ARG A 225 52.94 8.45 -16.71
CA ARG A 225 54.16 7.72 -17.07
C ARG A 225 54.16 7.35 -18.55
N LYS A 226 54.76 8.23 -19.35
CA LYS A 226 55.16 7.94 -20.74
C LYS A 226 56.09 6.74 -20.67
N SER A 227 55.85 5.78 -21.56
CA SER A 227 56.84 4.73 -21.86
C SER A 227 58.12 5.41 -22.32
N THR A 228 59.09 5.49 -21.48
CA THR A 228 60.49 5.51 -21.94
C THR A 228 60.84 4.08 -22.33
N SER A 229 60.67 3.80 -23.59
CA SER A 229 61.32 2.67 -24.26
C SER A 229 62.83 2.81 -24.11
N PHE A 230 63.45 1.75 -23.64
CA PHE A 230 64.75 1.31 -24.10
C PHE A 230 64.52 -0.05 -24.73
#